data_f6263a4f53d897f747dd2ff2dae94aef
#
_entry.id   f6263a4f53d897f747dd2ff2dae94aef
#
_cell.length_a   1.000
_cell.length_b   1.000
_cell.length_c   1.000
_cell.angle_alpha   90.00
_cell.angle_beta   90.00
_cell.angle_gamma   90.00
#
_symmetry.space_group_name_H-M   'P 1'
#
loop_
_entity.id
_entity.type
_entity.pdbx_description
1 polymer ?
#
loop_
_entity_poly.entity_id
_entity_poly.type
_entity_poly.pdbx_seq_one_letter_code
_entity_poly.pdbx_strand_id
1 'polypeptide(L)'
;SFKAALFMNAGIIDHEAGTRDIKRLGGLIHLMPISATMATIAAFSMAGFPPFNGFLSKEFMLEAAEHAAWFGMGFDPTVAILATLGAAFSVAYSLRYILKVYLGEKRNDYPLRPHDPPVGMWGPPMVLVALVVLIGLFPNTVVGPLLATSAGAVTGGDIPYYSLGLWHGLTPALFMSIAAFVSGYILLKRHGAAIAFRERFYRPEAKTLFETGVERVVAACSSVTWMLQNGSLQRALAWLVGTAVLAGFFAWAGASYAPGGRETLPMTGATVSGWLLLVGACLAITLMHRDRFYTLVLLGVIGVIVSLGFLYLSAPDLALTQISVEVVTVVLMLLALNLLPKTTPAESPLWRKLRDGALSIAVGGGIAGAVYAVLTSDFSSISAYHLENSYKGGGGTNVVNVILVDFRGFDTFGEIIVLGIAALCIVALLDNVMQGDSGNRIMNWHVDMVRAADRHPLLLVVGTRSLLPYALAVGAFIFLRGHNEPGGGFIAGLVVAIALLMQYMASGFAWAQRRAALDYHAIIGLGVLVAGVTGLGAWLFGFPFLTSWFDYVTLPVVGTFEVASAMAFDVGVFLCVVGSVMLALSNLSRVGRIAEHLEIQEGAMDVDPSKSPDGSPLPAAAAK
;
A
#
# COMPACT_ATOMS: atom_id res chain seq x y z
N SER A 1 -12.91 -26.64 15.92
CA SER A 1 -12.40 -26.92 17.27
C SER A 1 -11.60 -28.23 17.33
N PHE A 2 -12.18 -29.40 17.00
CA PHE A 2 -11.50 -30.71 17.14
C PHE A 2 -10.21 -30.85 16.29
N LYS A 3 -10.15 -30.32 15.05
CA LYS A 3 -8.94 -30.37 14.23
C LYS A 3 -7.78 -29.60 14.86
N ALA A 4 -8.04 -28.38 15.33
CA ALA A 4 -7.04 -27.57 15.99
C ALA A 4 -6.52 -28.24 17.27
N ALA A 5 -7.43 -28.84 18.08
CA ALA A 5 -7.05 -29.61 19.26
C ALA A 5 -6.13 -30.80 18.90
N LEU A 6 -6.43 -31.53 17.81
CA LEU A 6 -5.60 -32.65 17.35
C LEU A 6 -4.22 -32.18 16.86
N PHE A 7 -4.14 -31.06 16.13
CA PHE A 7 -2.86 -30.52 15.69
C PHE A 7 -2.00 -30.04 16.86
N MET A 8 -2.59 -29.34 17.83
CA MET A 8 -1.89 -28.96 19.05
C MET A 8 -1.42 -30.18 19.84
N ASN A 9 -2.25 -31.20 19.92
CA ASN A 9 -1.90 -32.45 20.58
C ASN A 9 -0.77 -33.19 19.84
N ALA A 10 -0.77 -33.20 18.52
CA ALA A 10 0.36 -33.73 17.74
C ALA A 10 1.65 -32.96 17.99
N GLY A 11 1.58 -31.63 18.17
CA GLY A 11 2.72 -30.81 18.60
C GLY A 11 3.21 -31.16 20.01
N ILE A 12 2.30 -31.43 20.95
CA ILE A 12 2.64 -31.92 22.29
C ILE A 12 3.39 -33.26 22.21
N ILE A 13 2.91 -34.20 21.39
CA ILE A 13 3.57 -35.48 21.18
C ILE A 13 4.97 -35.30 20.60
N ASP A 14 5.12 -34.46 19.60
CA ASP A 14 6.45 -34.19 18.98
C ASP A 14 7.43 -33.58 19.98
N HIS A 15 6.95 -32.65 20.81
CA HIS A 15 7.77 -32.01 21.84
C HIS A 15 8.19 -32.98 22.96
N GLU A 16 7.23 -33.74 23.49
CA GLU A 16 7.45 -34.57 24.68
C GLU A 16 8.06 -35.96 24.36
N ALA A 17 7.68 -36.56 23.22
CA ALA A 17 8.23 -37.85 22.79
C ALA A 17 9.42 -37.71 21.85
N GLY A 18 9.71 -36.50 21.32
CA GLY A 18 10.81 -36.24 20.38
C GLY A 18 10.61 -36.85 19.01
N THR A 19 9.38 -37.25 18.68
CA THR A 19 9.02 -37.79 17.36
C THR A 19 7.53 -37.74 17.10
N ARG A 20 7.16 -37.52 15.85
CA ARG A 20 5.78 -37.58 15.31
C ARG A 20 5.54 -38.79 14.41
N ASP A 21 6.52 -39.67 14.27
CA ASP A 21 6.34 -40.88 13.47
C ASP A 21 5.48 -41.89 14.23
N ILE A 22 4.24 -42.10 13.71
CA ILE A 22 3.28 -43.06 14.28
C ILE A 22 3.81 -44.48 14.38
N LYS A 23 4.82 -44.86 13.61
CA LYS A 23 5.45 -46.18 13.66
C LYS A 23 6.38 -46.33 14.91
N ARG A 24 6.85 -45.23 15.47
CA ARG A 24 7.73 -45.16 16.63
C ARG A 24 6.98 -44.82 17.93
N LEU A 25 5.68 -44.48 17.81
CA LEU A 25 4.82 -44.17 18.94
C LEU A 25 3.99 -45.41 19.36
N GLY A 26 3.51 -45.45 20.58
CA GLY A 26 2.64 -46.50 21.11
C GLY A 26 2.54 -46.46 22.64
N GLY A 27 1.36 -46.77 23.21
CA GLY A 27 1.16 -46.86 24.65
C GLY A 27 1.30 -45.55 25.43
N LEU A 28 1.20 -44.39 24.77
CA LEU A 28 1.38 -43.06 25.40
C LEU A 28 0.31 -42.75 26.45
N ILE A 29 -0.84 -43.43 26.46
CA ILE A 29 -1.89 -43.24 27.48
C ILE A 29 -1.37 -43.41 28.91
N HIS A 30 -0.35 -44.29 29.11
CA HIS A 30 0.22 -44.52 30.42
C HIS A 30 1.23 -43.47 30.87
N LEU A 31 1.74 -42.66 29.93
CA LEU A 31 2.74 -41.64 30.16
C LEU A 31 2.19 -40.23 30.06
N MET A 32 1.17 -40.04 29.24
CA MET A 32 0.54 -38.76 28.93
C MET A 32 -1.00 -38.88 28.99
N PRO A 33 -1.61 -39.17 30.14
CA PRO A 33 -3.04 -39.44 30.27
C PRO A 33 -3.92 -38.22 29.94
N ILE A 34 -3.50 -37.01 30.27
CA ILE A 34 -4.25 -35.79 29.97
C ILE A 34 -4.29 -35.58 28.46
N SER A 35 -3.13 -35.62 27.80
CA SER A 35 -3.03 -35.49 26.36
C SER A 35 -3.77 -36.61 25.62
N ALA A 36 -3.74 -37.83 26.13
CA ALA A 36 -4.44 -38.98 25.57
C ALA A 36 -5.97 -38.79 25.64
N THR A 37 -6.50 -38.28 26.75
CA THR A 37 -7.92 -38.02 26.91
C THR A 37 -8.41 -36.94 25.94
N MET A 38 -7.68 -35.82 25.86
CA MET A 38 -7.99 -34.74 24.92
C MET A 38 -7.95 -35.21 23.47
N ALA A 39 -6.92 -35.94 23.10
CA ALA A 39 -6.77 -36.50 21.76
C ALA A 39 -7.89 -37.48 21.41
N THR A 40 -8.29 -38.32 22.36
CA THR A 40 -9.35 -39.31 22.15
C THR A 40 -10.70 -38.63 21.91
N ILE A 41 -11.07 -37.64 22.72
CA ILE A 41 -12.31 -36.87 22.53
C ILE A 41 -12.30 -36.15 21.19
N ALA A 42 -11.20 -35.48 20.85
CA ALA A 42 -11.08 -34.75 19.58
C ALA A 42 -11.09 -35.70 18.38
N ALA A 43 -10.46 -36.87 18.47
CA ALA A 43 -10.45 -37.86 17.39
C ALA A 43 -11.79 -38.56 17.22
N PHE A 44 -12.54 -38.85 18.29
CA PHE A 44 -13.92 -39.34 18.18
C PHE A 44 -14.84 -38.29 17.57
N SER A 45 -14.67 -37.02 17.92
CA SER A 45 -15.38 -35.94 17.24
C SER A 45 -15.06 -35.89 15.74
N MET A 46 -13.79 -36.00 15.38
CA MET A 46 -13.36 -36.06 13.98
C MET A 46 -13.89 -37.28 13.23
N ALA A 47 -14.00 -38.42 13.91
CA ALA A 47 -14.66 -39.61 13.38
C ALA A 47 -16.16 -39.41 13.17
N GLY A 48 -16.78 -38.44 13.82
CA GLY A 48 -18.21 -38.20 13.79
C GLY A 48 -18.95 -39.07 14.77
N PHE A 49 -18.41 -39.32 15.96
CA PHE A 49 -19.04 -40.12 17.00
C PHE A 49 -19.93 -39.23 17.89
N PRO A 50 -21.21 -39.60 18.13
CA PRO A 50 -22.03 -38.88 19.11
C PRO A 50 -21.45 -39.05 20.52
N PRO A 51 -21.53 -38.10 21.45
CA PRO A 51 -22.31 -36.84 21.37
C PRO A 51 -21.45 -35.61 20.98
N PHE A 52 -20.34 -35.76 20.26
CA PHE A 52 -19.42 -34.67 19.94
C PHE A 52 -19.89 -33.87 18.74
N ASN A 53 -19.42 -32.60 18.66
CA ASN A 53 -19.84 -31.66 17.62
C ASN A 53 -19.53 -32.13 16.20
N GLY A 54 -18.53 -32.99 16.00
CA GLY A 54 -18.19 -33.56 14.70
C GLY A 54 -19.27 -34.50 14.15
N PHE A 55 -20.08 -35.11 15.02
CA PHE A 55 -21.23 -35.89 14.58
C PHE A 55 -22.26 -35.01 13.88
N LEU A 56 -22.67 -33.91 14.52
CA LEU A 56 -23.61 -32.96 13.93
C LEU A 56 -23.15 -32.45 12.56
N SER A 57 -21.92 -32.00 12.47
CA SER A 57 -21.40 -31.47 11.20
C SER A 57 -21.31 -32.53 10.10
N LYS A 58 -21.01 -33.79 10.43
CA LYS A 58 -21.03 -34.89 9.47
C LYS A 58 -22.43 -35.28 9.03
N GLU A 59 -23.38 -35.29 9.96
CA GLU A 59 -24.77 -35.62 9.65
C GLU A 59 -25.34 -34.62 8.64
N PHE A 60 -25.21 -33.31 8.91
CA PHE A 60 -25.60 -32.28 7.94
C PHE A 60 -24.87 -32.38 6.59
N MET A 61 -23.56 -32.70 6.60
CA MET A 61 -22.82 -32.90 5.36
C MET A 61 -23.35 -34.10 4.56
N LEU A 62 -23.69 -35.21 5.23
CA LEU A 62 -24.23 -36.40 4.57
C LEU A 62 -25.66 -36.17 4.09
N GLU A 63 -26.48 -35.46 4.84
CA GLU A 63 -27.84 -35.04 4.46
C GLU A 63 -27.79 -34.13 3.23
N ALA A 64 -26.89 -33.12 3.22
CA ALA A 64 -26.67 -32.27 2.05
C ALA A 64 -26.16 -33.06 0.84
N ALA A 65 -25.32 -34.07 1.06
CA ALA A 65 -24.80 -34.93 -0.02
C ALA A 65 -25.88 -35.84 -0.61
N GLU A 66 -26.88 -36.25 0.20
CA GLU A 66 -28.03 -37.02 -0.26
C GLU A 66 -28.91 -36.21 -1.23
N HIS A 67 -29.09 -34.91 -0.96
CA HIS A 67 -29.89 -34.01 -1.79
C HIS A 67 -29.13 -33.30 -2.88
N ALA A 68 -27.81 -33.49 -2.96
CA ALA A 68 -26.98 -32.83 -3.97
C ALA A 68 -27.25 -33.38 -5.37
N ALA A 69 -27.58 -32.49 -6.31
CA ALA A 69 -27.63 -32.78 -7.73
C ALA A 69 -26.28 -32.39 -8.38
N TRP A 70 -25.64 -33.33 -9.07
CA TRP A 70 -24.42 -33.04 -9.82
C TRP A 70 -24.80 -32.46 -11.19
N PHE A 71 -24.36 -31.23 -11.47
CA PHE A 71 -24.57 -30.55 -12.76
C PHE A 71 -26.03 -30.43 -13.24
N GLY A 72 -26.99 -30.33 -12.35
CA GLY A 72 -28.40 -30.09 -12.72
C GLY A 72 -29.10 -31.33 -13.34
N MET A 73 -28.45 -32.46 -13.39
CA MET A 73 -29.06 -33.75 -13.66
C MET A 73 -29.57 -34.32 -12.34
N GLY A 74 -30.84 -34.66 -12.22
CA GLY A 74 -31.57 -35.08 -11.04
C GLY A 74 -30.78 -35.87 -9.98
N PHE A 75 -31.47 -36.54 -9.05
CA PHE A 75 -30.86 -37.30 -7.94
C PHE A 75 -29.68 -38.18 -8.42
N ASP A 76 -28.44 -37.82 -7.99
CA ASP A 76 -27.23 -38.57 -8.29
C ASP A 76 -26.64 -39.16 -6.99
N PRO A 77 -26.73 -40.48 -6.78
CA PRO A 77 -26.21 -41.13 -5.58
C PRO A 77 -24.68 -41.07 -5.47
N THR A 78 -23.99 -40.66 -6.53
CA THR A 78 -22.51 -40.60 -6.55
C THR A 78 -21.94 -39.69 -5.48
N VAL A 79 -22.58 -38.52 -5.23
CA VAL A 79 -22.14 -37.57 -4.19
C VAL A 79 -22.30 -38.20 -2.82
N ALA A 80 -23.43 -38.84 -2.53
CA ALA A 80 -23.69 -39.52 -1.27
C ALA A 80 -22.70 -40.67 -1.01
N ILE A 81 -22.42 -41.48 -2.04
CA ILE A 81 -21.43 -42.58 -1.96
C ILE A 81 -20.03 -42.03 -1.70
N LEU A 82 -19.58 -40.99 -2.44
CA LEU A 82 -18.27 -40.39 -2.23
C LEU A 82 -18.14 -39.74 -0.86
N ALA A 83 -19.18 -39.05 -0.36
CA ALA A 83 -19.22 -38.47 0.97
C ALA A 83 -19.13 -39.55 2.06
N THR A 84 -19.84 -40.66 1.89
CA THR A 84 -19.80 -41.81 2.81
C THR A 84 -18.43 -42.48 2.82
N LEU A 85 -17.80 -42.66 1.65
CA LEU A 85 -16.42 -43.15 1.55
C LEU A 85 -15.42 -42.22 2.22
N GLY A 86 -15.54 -40.92 2.01
CA GLY A 86 -14.73 -39.89 2.70
C GLY A 86 -14.90 -39.95 4.22
N ALA A 87 -16.13 -40.14 4.68
CA ALA A 87 -16.45 -40.33 6.10
C ALA A 87 -15.81 -41.64 6.65
N ALA A 88 -15.83 -42.75 5.88
CA ALA A 88 -15.19 -44.01 6.27
C ALA A 88 -13.67 -43.87 6.44
N PHE A 89 -13.00 -43.17 5.53
CA PHE A 89 -11.57 -42.86 5.69
C PHE A 89 -11.31 -41.98 6.90
N SER A 90 -12.22 -41.01 7.19
CA SER A 90 -12.12 -40.17 8.40
C SER A 90 -12.20 -41.00 9.67
N VAL A 91 -13.09 -41.97 9.75
CA VAL A 91 -13.18 -42.93 10.87
C VAL A 91 -11.90 -43.76 10.95
N ALA A 92 -11.44 -44.33 9.85
CA ALA A 92 -10.27 -45.19 9.82
C ALA A 92 -8.99 -44.50 10.36
N TYR A 93 -8.69 -43.28 9.89
CA TYR A 93 -7.49 -42.59 10.34
C TYR A 93 -7.61 -42.03 11.76
N SER A 94 -8.80 -41.61 12.19
CA SER A 94 -9.05 -41.14 13.56
C SER A 94 -8.86 -42.27 14.57
N LEU A 95 -9.44 -43.45 14.29
CA LEU A 95 -9.25 -44.63 15.12
C LEU A 95 -7.79 -45.14 15.08
N ARG A 96 -7.15 -45.09 13.92
CA ARG A 96 -5.73 -45.45 13.80
C ARG A 96 -4.84 -44.56 14.66
N TYR A 97 -5.11 -43.28 14.71
CA TYR A 97 -4.38 -42.34 15.57
C TYR A 97 -4.48 -42.75 17.03
N ILE A 98 -5.70 -42.97 17.55
CA ILE A 98 -5.91 -43.37 18.94
C ILE A 98 -5.23 -44.73 19.22
N LEU A 99 -5.49 -45.74 18.38
CA LEU A 99 -5.01 -47.10 18.62
C LEU A 99 -3.50 -47.24 18.50
N LYS A 100 -2.86 -46.50 17.57
CA LYS A 100 -1.42 -46.65 17.35
C LYS A 100 -0.56 -45.75 18.23
N VAL A 101 -1.07 -44.55 18.57
CA VAL A 101 -0.30 -43.60 19.38
C VAL A 101 -0.53 -43.78 20.86
N TYR A 102 -1.77 -43.90 21.29
CA TYR A 102 -2.10 -43.93 22.74
C TYR A 102 -2.36 -45.31 23.28
N LEU A 103 -3.12 -46.16 22.57
CA LEU A 103 -3.53 -47.49 23.06
C LEU A 103 -2.65 -48.64 22.57
N GLY A 104 -1.68 -48.41 21.69
CA GLY A 104 -0.77 -49.41 21.21
C GLY A 104 0.17 -49.95 22.33
N GLU A 105 1.01 -50.93 21.97
CA GLU A 105 2.01 -51.47 22.89
C GLU A 105 2.94 -50.37 23.40
N LYS A 106 3.18 -50.36 24.71
CA LYS A 106 4.09 -49.41 25.35
C LYS A 106 5.51 -49.68 24.82
N ARG A 107 6.14 -48.67 24.29
CA ARG A 107 7.52 -48.70 23.80
C ARG A 107 8.46 -48.14 24.87
N ASN A 108 9.73 -48.53 24.79
CA ASN A 108 10.80 -48.07 25.68
C ASN A 108 11.89 -47.30 24.91
N ASP A 109 11.73 -47.14 23.59
CA ASP A 109 12.70 -46.57 22.67
C ASP A 109 12.31 -45.17 22.17
N TYR A 110 11.57 -44.41 22.97
CA TYR A 110 11.26 -43.02 22.65
C TYR A 110 12.51 -42.15 22.65
N PRO A 111 12.70 -41.21 21.70
CA PRO A 111 13.83 -40.29 21.70
C PRO A 111 13.91 -39.43 22.96
N LEU A 112 12.78 -39.02 23.52
CA LEU A 112 12.63 -38.33 24.80
C LEU A 112 11.72 -39.15 25.71
N ARG A 113 11.74 -38.91 27.00
CA ARG A 113 10.82 -39.57 27.97
C ARG A 113 9.48 -38.85 27.95
N PRO A 114 8.41 -39.39 27.32
CA PRO A 114 7.12 -38.71 27.25
C PRO A 114 6.52 -38.55 28.66
N HIS A 115 5.94 -37.36 28.90
CA HIS A 115 5.15 -37.05 30.08
C HIS A 115 4.12 -35.99 29.70
N ASP A 116 3.06 -35.78 30.52
CA ASP A 116 2.15 -34.68 30.25
C ASP A 116 2.87 -33.34 30.46
N PRO A 117 2.80 -32.39 29.50
CA PRO A 117 3.47 -31.11 29.59
C PRO A 117 2.85 -30.17 30.62
N PRO A 118 3.46 -29.01 30.91
CA PRO A 118 2.87 -28.02 31.80
C PRO A 118 1.54 -27.47 31.28
N VAL A 119 0.74 -26.91 32.18
CA VAL A 119 -0.64 -26.38 31.90
C VAL A 119 -0.69 -25.41 30.72
N GLY A 120 0.34 -24.57 30.54
CA GLY A 120 0.43 -23.64 29.42
C GLY A 120 0.40 -24.32 28.04
N MET A 121 0.77 -25.59 27.96
CA MET A 121 0.85 -26.32 26.70
C MET A 121 -0.40 -27.18 26.43
N TRP A 122 -0.97 -27.82 27.46
CA TRP A 122 -2.21 -28.57 27.29
C TRP A 122 -3.49 -27.74 27.53
N GLY A 123 -3.39 -26.58 28.18
CA GLY A 123 -4.53 -25.70 28.46
C GLY A 123 -5.29 -25.25 27.20
N PRO A 124 -4.63 -24.67 26.19
CA PRO A 124 -5.29 -24.26 24.95
C PRO A 124 -6.05 -25.39 24.24
N PRO A 125 -5.46 -26.60 23.99
CA PRO A 125 -6.23 -27.70 23.41
C PRO A 125 -7.36 -28.19 24.33
N MET A 126 -7.24 -28.11 25.65
CA MET A 126 -8.31 -28.45 26.59
C MET A 126 -9.55 -27.55 26.39
N VAL A 127 -9.35 -26.25 26.21
CA VAL A 127 -10.46 -25.31 25.93
C VAL A 127 -11.17 -25.71 24.63
N LEU A 128 -10.42 -26.08 23.60
CA LEU A 128 -11.00 -26.54 22.33
C LEU A 128 -11.76 -27.85 22.48
N VAL A 129 -11.25 -28.78 23.29
CA VAL A 129 -11.91 -30.06 23.58
C VAL A 129 -13.18 -29.84 24.42
N ALA A 130 -13.14 -28.93 25.39
CA ALA A 130 -14.34 -28.55 26.15
C ALA A 130 -15.42 -27.97 25.22
N LEU A 131 -15.04 -27.12 24.26
CA LEU A 131 -15.96 -26.62 23.23
C LEU A 131 -16.49 -27.73 22.32
N VAL A 132 -15.71 -28.75 22.00
CA VAL A 132 -16.19 -29.93 21.24
C VAL A 132 -17.31 -30.64 21.95
N VAL A 133 -17.17 -30.83 23.26
CA VAL A 133 -18.19 -31.47 24.09
C VAL A 133 -19.41 -30.57 24.29
N LEU A 134 -19.19 -29.30 24.65
CA LEU A 134 -20.28 -28.33 24.90
C LEU A 134 -21.13 -28.11 23.66
N ILE A 135 -20.53 -27.93 22.49
CA ILE A 135 -21.28 -27.77 21.24
C ILE A 135 -22.01 -29.05 20.87
N GLY A 136 -21.42 -30.20 21.13
CA GLY A 136 -22.08 -31.49 20.87
C GLY A 136 -23.29 -31.73 21.74
N LEU A 137 -23.24 -31.40 23.04
CA LEU A 137 -24.34 -31.61 23.98
C LEU A 137 -25.39 -30.49 23.91
N PHE A 138 -24.95 -29.24 23.69
CA PHE A 138 -25.84 -28.06 23.73
C PHE A 138 -25.72 -27.21 22.45
N PRO A 139 -25.95 -27.79 21.25
CA PRO A 139 -25.68 -27.12 19.99
C PRO A 139 -26.52 -25.84 19.79
N ASN A 140 -27.81 -25.91 20.13
CA ASN A 140 -28.74 -24.79 19.99
C ASN A 140 -28.31 -23.56 20.81
N THR A 141 -27.86 -23.79 22.06
CA THR A 141 -27.48 -22.70 22.97
C THR A 141 -26.11 -22.11 22.62
N VAL A 142 -25.14 -22.95 22.26
CA VAL A 142 -23.75 -22.53 22.09
C VAL A 142 -23.49 -21.95 20.70
N VAL A 143 -24.02 -22.58 19.65
CA VAL A 143 -23.69 -22.17 18.24
C VAL A 143 -24.94 -21.81 17.43
N GLY A 144 -26.16 -22.08 17.92
CA GLY A 144 -27.39 -21.78 17.19
C GLY A 144 -27.51 -20.36 16.69
N PRO A 145 -27.35 -19.32 17.53
CA PRO A 145 -27.42 -17.92 17.08
C PRO A 145 -26.37 -17.58 16.03
N LEU A 146 -25.12 -18.07 16.20
CA LEU A 146 -24.03 -17.84 15.26
C LEU A 146 -24.30 -18.49 13.90
N LEU A 147 -24.81 -19.73 13.91
CA LEU A 147 -25.16 -20.44 12.67
C LEU A 147 -26.35 -19.78 11.97
N ALA A 148 -27.36 -19.32 12.70
CA ALA A 148 -28.49 -18.59 12.13
C ALA A 148 -28.02 -17.29 11.43
N THR A 149 -27.19 -16.50 12.09
CA THR A 149 -26.63 -15.28 11.50
C THR A 149 -25.80 -15.60 10.25
N SER A 150 -24.95 -16.63 10.32
CA SER A 150 -24.10 -17.02 9.19
C SER A 150 -24.91 -17.56 8.02
N ALA A 151 -25.92 -18.40 8.29
CA ALA A 151 -26.82 -18.92 7.27
C ALA A 151 -27.62 -17.80 6.60
N GLY A 152 -28.19 -16.88 7.39
CA GLY A 152 -28.91 -15.71 6.87
C GLY A 152 -28.04 -14.81 5.98
N ALA A 153 -26.78 -14.62 6.33
CA ALA A 153 -25.84 -13.88 5.49
C ALA A 153 -25.56 -14.56 4.14
N VAL A 154 -25.53 -15.89 4.10
CA VAL A 154 -25.31 -16.66 2.87
C VAL A 154 -26.56 -16.75 2.00
N THR A 155 -27.74 -16.92 2.62
CA THR A 155 -29.02 -17.10 1.91
C THR A 155 -29.74 -15.79 1.56
N GLY A 156 -29.21 -14.66 2.01
CA GLY A 156 -29.83 -13.34 1.75
C GLY A 156 -31.03 -13.02 2.65
N GLY A 157 -31.16 -13.71 3.80
CA GLY A 157 -32.16 -13.44 4.83
C GLY A 157 -33.12 -14.59 5.13
N ASP A 158 -33.51 -15.38 4.15
CA ASP A 158 -34.37 -16.54 4.35
C ASP A 158 -33.55 -17.76 4.80
N ILE A 159 -33.70 -18.14 6.04
CA ILE A 159 -33.02 -19.31 6.61
C ILE A 159 -33.93 -20.54 6.46
N PRO A 160 -33.49 -21.58 5.74
CA PRO A 160 -34.23 -22.82 5.66
C PRO A 160 -34.36 -23.42 7.07
N TYR A 161 -35.47 -24.14 7.30
CA TYR A 161 -35.66 -24.84 8.56
C TYR A 161 -34.55 -25.88 8.78
N TYR A 162 -33.89 -25.83 9.90
CA TYR A 162 -32.91 -26.83 10.34
C TYR A 162 -33.05 -27.10 11.84
N SER A 163 -32.71 -28.31 12.26
CA SER A 163 -32.71 -28.72 13.68
C SER A 163 -31.30 -29.14 14.08
N LEU A 164 -30.81 -28.56 15.16
CA LEU A 164 -29.48 -28.90 15.72
C LEU A 164 -29.57 -30.00 16.79
N GLY A 165 -30.41 -31.00 16.58
CA GLY A 165 -30.55 -32.13 17.52
C GLY A 165 -29.49 -33.21 17.28
N LEU A 166 -29.21 -34.02 18.31
CA LEU A 166 -28.36 -35.23 18.16
C LEU A 166 -29.12 -36.41 17.55
N TRP A 167 -30.44 -36.33 17.51
CA TRP A 167 -31.30 -37.39 17.01
C TRP A 167 -32.41 -36.80 16.12
N HIS A 168 -32.40 -37.22 14.87
CA HIS A 168 -33.38 -36.81 13.86
C HIS A 168 -34.25 -37.99 13.36
N GLY A 169 -34.22 -39.12 14.07
CA GLY A 169 -34.87 -40.34 13.62
C GLY A 169 -33.95 -41.23 12.76
N LEU A 170 -34.58 -42.18 12.08
CA LEU A 170 -33.89 -43.09 11.17
C LEU A 170 -33.76 -42.44 9.77
N THR A 171 -32.82 -41.57 9.60
CA THR A 171 -32.55 -40.85 8.35
C THR A 171 -31.53 -41.60 7.46
N PRO A 172 -31.56 -41.41 6.13
CA PRO A 172 -30.51 -41.97 5.24
C PRO A 172 -29.12 -41.50 5.68
N ALA A 173 -28.96 -40.26 6.12
CA ALA A 173 -27.69 -39.73 6.62
C ALA A 173 -27.18 -40.53 7.83
N LEU A 174 -28.05 -40.97 8.74
CA LEU A 174 -27.66 -41.83 9.85
C LEU A 174 -27.17 -43.21 9.35
N PHE A 175 -27.86 -43.82 8.37
CA PHE A 175 -27.40 -45.07 7.79
C PHE A 175 -26.05 -44.94 7.07
N MET A 176 -25.83 -43.81 6.37
CA MET A 176 -24.54 -43.48 5.77
C MET A 176 -23.44 -43.31 6.83
N SER A 177 -23.76 -42.69 7.98
CA SER A 177 -22.84 -42.56 9.12
C SER A 177 -22.49 -43.94 9.69
N ILE A 178 -23.48 -44.82 9.93
CA ILE A 178 -23.24 -46.19 10.42
C ILE A 178 -22.38 -46.98 9.41
N ALA A 179 -22.69 -46.89 8.12
CA ALA A 179 -21.91 -47.52 7.07
C ALA A 179 -20.47 -47.03 7.03
N ALA A 180 -20.25 -45.70 7.24
CA ALA A 180 -18.92 -45.11 7.36
C ALA A 180 -18.16 -45.64 8.58
N PHE A 181 -18.79 -45.82 9.73
CA PHE A 181 -18.16 -46.41 10.92
C PHE A 181 -17.75 -47.86 10.69
N VAL A 182 -18.67 -48.68 10.18
CA VAL A 182 -18.39 -50.11 9.93
C VAL A 182 -17.30 -50.27 8.89
N SER A 183 -17.41 -49.60 7.76
CA SER A 183 -16.42 -49.67 6.68
C SER A 183 -15.07 -49.09 7.10
N GLY A 184 -15.04 -48.00 7.84
CA GLY A 184 -13.80 -47.41 8.40
C GLY A 184 -13.10 -48.34 9.39
N TYR A 185 -13.84 -49.02 10.26
CA TYR A 185 -13.30 -50.01 11.17
C TYR A 185 -12.76 -51.26 10.43
N ILE A 186 -13.47 -51.76 9.41
CA ILE A 186 -13.00 -52.86 8.55
C ILE A 186 -11.72 -52.47 7.82
N LEU A 187 -11.68 -51.25 7.26
CA LEU A 187 -10.50 -50.69 6.59
C LEU A 187 -9.29 -50.61 7.53
N LEU A 188 -9.51 -50.22 8.76
CA LEU A 188 -8.46 -50.16 9.80
C LEU A 188 -7.94 -51.57 10.12
N LYS A 189 -8.82 -52.55 10.33
CA LYS A 189 -8.42 -53.96 10.57
C LYS A 189 -7.64 -54.56 9.44
N ARG A 190 -8.05 -54.24 8.18
CA ARG A 190 -7.42 -54.75 6.96
C ARG A 190 -6.31 -53.86 6.41
N HIS A 191 -5.86 -52.88 7.20
CA HIS A 191 -4.85 -51.93 6.79
C HIS A 191 -3.56 -52.57 6.24
N GLY A 192 -3.05 -53.66 6.87
CA GLY A 192 -1.90 -54.37 6.38
C GLY A 192 -2.12 -55.00 5.00
N ALA A 193 -3.28 -55.61 4.77
CA ALA A 193 -3.63 -56.17 3.48
C ALA A 193 -3.78 -55.08 2.40
N ALA A 194 -4.34 -53.92 2.76
CA ALA A 194 -4.44 -52.77 1.85
C ALA A 194 -3.07 -52.22 1.46
N ILE A 195 -2.12 -52.16 2.38
CA ILE A 195 -0.73 -51.78 2.09
C ILE A 195 -0.07 -52.81 1.16
N ALA A 196 -0.16 -54.11 1.48
CA ALA A 196 0.42 -55.18 0.67
C ALA A 196 -0.16 -55.22 -0.76
N PHE A 197 -1.46 -54.91 -0.90
CA PHE A 197 -2.10 -54.75 -2.21
C PHE A 197 -1.55 -53.53 -2.95
N ARG A 198 -1.41 -52.39 -2.28
CA ARG A 198 -0.86 -51.17 -2.87
C ARG A 198 0.58 -51.36 -3.35
N GLU A 199 1.40 -52.08 -2.60
CA GLU A 199 2.81 -52.33 -2.92
C GLU A 199 3.03 -53.25 -4.13
N ARG A 200 1.99 -53.96 -4.57
CA ARG A 200 2.03 -54.76 -5.81
C ARG A 200 2.04 -53.93 -7.08
N PHE A 201 1.62 -52.69 -6.99
CA PHE A 201 1.57 -51.76 -8.13
C PHE A 201 2.64 -50.69 -7.94
N TYR A 202 3.61 -50.63 -8.89
CA TYR A 202 4.54 -49.51 -8.93
C TYR A 202 3.75 -48.22 -9.19
N ARG A 203 3.80 -47.31 -8.27
CA ARG A 203 3.24 -45.96 -8.40
C ARG A 203 4.26 -44.96 -7.92
N PRO A 204 4.43 -43.84 -8.60
CA PRO A 204 5.22 -42.76 -8.06
C PRO A 204 4.60 -42.35 -6.70
N GLU A 205 5.44 -42.08 -5.74
CA GLU A 205 4.95 -41.61 -4.43
C GLU A 205 4.14 -40.34 -4.62
N ALA A 206 2.96 -40.26 -3.99
CA ALA A 206 2.08 -39.07 -4.07
C ALA A 206 2.82 -37.80 -3.59
N LYS A 207 3.75 -37.95 -2.65
CA LYS A 207 4.64 -36.89 -2.20
C LYS A 207 5.46 -36.34 -3.37
N THR A 208 6.14 -37.21 -4.12
CA THR A 208 6.99 -36.82 -5.26
C THR A 208 6.16 -36.15 -6.36
N LEU A 209 4.94 -36.68 -6.63
CA LEU A 209 4.03 -36.04 -7.60
C LEU A 209 3.60 -34.65 -7.16
N PHE A 210 3.27 -34.49 -5.87
CA PHE A 210 2.89 -33.22 -5.30
C PHE A 210 4.05 -32.22 -5.32
N GLU A 211 5.23 -32.64 -4.85
CA GLU A 211 6.43 -31.79 -4.84
C GLU A 211 6.83 -31.36 -6.24
N THR A 212 6.86 -32.30 -7.20
CA THR A 212 7.11 -31.97 -8.62
C THR A 212 6.03 -31.03 -9.20
N GLY A 213 4.77 -31.21 -8.81
CA GLY A 213 3.68 -30.33 -9.21
C GLY A 213 3.89 -28.91 -8.65
N VAL A 214 4.20 -28.78 -7.37
CA VAL A 214 4.49 -27.50 -6.72
C VAL A 214 5.72 -26.83 -7.36
N GLU A 215 6.80 -27.58 -7.57
CA GLU A 215 8.01 -27.05 -8.23
C GLU A 215 7.72 -26.50 -9.62
N ARG A 216 6.91 -27.20 -10.43
CA ARG A 216 6.52 -26.73 -11.75
C ARG A 216 5.67 -25.47 -11.69
N VAL A 217 4.71 -25.40 -10.75
CA VAL A 217 3.89 -24.21 -10.54
C VAL A 217 4.75 -23.04 -10.10
N VAL A 218 5.64 -23.25 -9.14
CA VAL A 218 6.59 -22.22 -8.66
C VAL A 218 7.50 -21.76 -9.80
N ALA A 219 8.04 -22.67 -10.59
CA ALA A 219 8.88 -22.33 -11.74
C ALA A 219 8.10 -21.55 -12.81
N ALA A 220 6.86 -21.93 -13.09
CA ALA A 220 5.98 -21.20 -14.01
C ALA A 220 5.67 -19.78 -13.47
N CYS A 221 5.27 -19.66 -12.20
CA CYS A 221 5.04 -18.38 -11.56
C CYS A 221 6.30 -17.50 -11.55
N SER A 222 7.46 -18.09 -11.23
CA SER A 222 8.75 -17.40 -11.27
C SER A 222 9.07 -16.90 -12.67
N SER A 223 8.82 -17.71 -13.70
CA SER A 223 9.03 -17.32 -15.10
C SER A 223 8.12 -16.16 -15.52
N VAL A 224 6.83 -16.21 -15.13
CA VAL A 224 5.88 -15.11 -15.38
C VAL A 224 6.31 -13.85 -14.63
N THR A 225 6.68 -13.98 -13.36
CA THR A 225 7.17 -12.86 -12.56
C THR A 225 8.41 -12.23 -13.18
N TRP A 226 9.38 -13.06 -13.62
CA TRP A 226 10.58 -12.54 -14.28
C TRP A 226 10.28 -11.88 -15.64
N MET A 227 9.28 -12.40 -16.38
CA MET A 227 8.84 -11.78 -17.63
C MET A 227 8.23 -10.39 -17.38
N LEU A 228 7.43 -10.24 -16.33
CA LEU A 228 6.77 -8.98 -15.99
C LEU A 228 7.74 -8.01 -15.28
N GLN A 229 8.51 -8.52 -14.32
CA GLN A 229 9.38 -7.73 -13.44
C GLN A 229 10.74 -8.38 -13.27
N ASN A 230 11.71 -7.98 -14.09
CA ASN A 230 13.10 -8.45 -14.02
C ASN A 230 14.08 -7.40 -13.47
N GLY A 231 13.60 -6.43 -12.70
CA GLY A 231 14.39 -5.32 -12.18
C GLY A 231 14.59 -4.17 -13.19
N SER A 232 14.10 -4.29 -14.44
CA SER A 232 14.16 -3.21 -15.42
C SER A 232 12.97 -2.27 -15.28
N LEU A 233 13.22 -1.05 -14.82
CA LEU A 233 12.20 0.01 -14.72
C LEU A 233 11.53 0.28 -16.07
N GLN A 234 12.31 0.28 -17.15
CA GLN A 234 11.79 0.49 -18.51
C GLN A 234 10.79 -0.60 -18.92
N ARG A 235 11.02 -1.86 -18.53
CA ARG A 235 10.07 -2.95 -18.78
C ARG A 235 8.80 -2.80 -17.93
N ALA A 236 8.95 -2.48 -16.66
CA ALA A 236 7.81 -2.25 -15.77
C ALA A 236 6.91 -1.11 -16.27
N LEU A 237 7.52 0.02 -16.69
CA LEU A 237 6.80 1.13 -17.30
C LEU A 237 6.12 0.73 -18.62
N ALA A 238 6.78 -0.06 -19.47
CA ALA A 238 6.17 -0.52 -20.72
C ALA A 238 4.96 -1.41 -20.48
N TRP A 239 4.98 -2.28 -19.47
CA TRP A 239 3.82 -3.08 -19.07
C TRP A 239 2.69 -2.20 -18.49
N LEU A 240 3.02 -1.28 -17.59
CA LEU A 240 2.04 -0.37 -16.98
C LEU A 240 1.33 0.45 -18.05
N VAL A 241 2.11 1.15 -18.87
CA VAL A 241 1.60 2.01 -19.94
C VAL A 241 0.86 1.20 -21.00
N GLY A 242 1.41 0.06 -21.42
CA GLY A 242 0.77 -0.82 -22.38
C GLY A 242 -0.58 -1.35 -21.90
N THR A 243 -0.68 -1.74 -20.62
CA THR A 243 -1.95 -2.18 -20.03
C THR A 243 -2.96 -1.03 -19.96
N ALA A 244 -2.53 0.18 -19.59
CA ALA A 244 -3.39 1.35 -19.55
C ALA A 244 -3.92 1.71 -20.95
N VAL A 245 -3.06 1.67 -21.98
CA VAL A 245 -3.46 1.88 -23.38
C VAL A 245 -4.48 0.85 -23.84
N LEU A 246 -4.24 -0.43 -23.55
CA LEU A 246 -5.17 -1.51 -23.91
C LEU A 246 -6.52 -1.34 -23.21
N ALA A 247 -6.51 -1.07 -21.91
CA ALA A 247 -7.74 -0.82 -21.15
C ALA A 247 -8.51 0.38 -21.70
N GLY A 248 -7.81 1.49 -21.98
CA GLY A 248 -8.40 2.68 -22.60
C GLY A 248 -8.97 2.39 -23.99
N PHE A 249 -8.27 1.62 -24.81
CA PHE A 249 -8.74 1.21 -26.14
C PHE A 249 -10.02 0.36 -26.06
N PHE A 250 -10.08 -0.62 -25.15
CA PHE A 250 -11.28 -1.44 -24.98
C PHE A 250 -12.46 -0.62 -24.42
N ALA A 251 -12.20 0.29 -23.49
CA ALA A 251 -13.23 1.20 -22.99
C ALA A 251 -13.78 2.10 -24.12
N TRP A 252 -12.88 2.65 -24.94
CA TRP A 252 -13.27 3.46 -26.11
C TRP A 252 -14.04 2.67 -27.15
N ALA A 253 -13.58 1.46 -27.48
CA ALA A 253 -14.24 0.59 -28.48
C ALA A 253 -15.64 0.14 -28.05
N GLY A 254 -15.91 0.07 -26.74
CA GLY A 254 -17.23 -0.25 -26.17
C GLY A 254 -18.14 0.96 -25.94
N ALA A 255 -17.63 2.18 -26.11
CA ALA A 255 -18.38 3.40 -25.86
C ALA A 255 -19.00 3.96 -27.14
N SER A 256 -20.23 4.47 -27.04
CA SER A 256 -20.83 5.27 -28.11
C SER A 256 -20.40 6.73 -27.90
N TYR A 257 -19.54 7.22 -28.77
CA TYR A 257 -19.13 8.62 -28.78
C TYR A 257 -19.87 9.40 -29.88
N ALA A 258 -20.60 10.42 -29.47
CA ALA A 258 -21.14 11.42 -30.39
C ALA A 258 -20.30 12.70 -30.24
N PRO A 259 -19.80 13.31 -31.33
CA PRO A 259 -19.15 14.62 -31.24
C PRO A 259 -20.17 15.64 -30.71
N GLY A 260 -19.79 16.35 -29.63
CA GLY A 260 -20.62 17.36 -29.01
C GLY A 260 -20.70 18.63 -29.86
N GLY A 261 -21.75 19.42 -29.63
CA GLY A 261 -21.98 20.69 -30.31
C GLY A 261 -21.33 21.89 -29.63
N ARG A 262 -20.48 21.70 -28.63
CA ARG A 262 -19.90 22.80 -27.86
C ARG A 262 -18.96 23.66 -28.70
N GLU A 263 -19.21 24.96 -28.72
CA GLU A 263 -18.36 25.92 -29.43
C GLU A 263 -16.95 25.95 -28.84
N THR A 264 -15.95 25.86 -29.70
CA THR A 264 -14.55 25.99 -29.34
C THR A 264 -14.11 27.44 -29.28
N LEU A 265 -13.21 27.78 -28.35
CA LEU A 265 -12.64 29.11 -28.27
C LEU A 265 -11.86 29.46 -29.56
N PRO A 266 -11.92 30.73 -30.04
CA PRO A 266 -11.20 31.12 -31.23
C PRO A 266 -9.68 31.03 -31.04
N MET A 267 -8.99 30.55 -32.06
CA MET A 267 -7.51 30.51 -32.06
C MET A 267 -6.95 31.94 -32.16
N THR A 268 -6.22 32.33 -31.11
CA THR A 268 -5.49 33.62 -31.08
C THR A 268 -4.02 33.42 -31.44
N GLY A 269 -3.33 34.49 -31.85
CA GLY A 269 -1.87 34.41 -32.09
C GLY A 269 -1.08 33.95 -30.83
N ALA A 270 -1.56 34.32 -29.65
CA ALA A 270 -0.94 33.88 -28.37
C ALA A 270 -1.07 32.37 -28.15
N THR A 271 -2.27 31.80 -28.40
CA THR A 271 -2.48 30.35 -28.26
C THR A 271 -1.66 29.55 -29.25
N VAL A 272 -1.60 30.00 -30.51
CA VAL A 272 -0.77 29.34 -31.54
C VAL A 272 0.72 29.38 -31.18
N SER A 273 1.22 30.56 -30.75
CA SER A 273 2.60 30.72 -30.33
C SER A 273 2.96 29.84 -29.14
N GLY A 274 2.10 29.82 -28.11
CA GLY A 274 2.26 28.97 -26.93
C GLY A 274 2.30 27.48 -27.30
N TRP A 275 1.40 27.06 -28.18
CA TRP A 275 1.36 25.67 -28.66
C TRP A 275 2.61 25.29 -29.46
N LEU A 276 3.07 26.16 -30.38
CA LEU A 276 4.31 25.93 -31.16
C LEU A 276 5.55 25.84 -30.25
N LEU A 277 5.64 26.72 -29.24
CA LEU A 277 6.73 26.67 -28.24
C LEU A 277 6.67 25.37 -27.42
N LEU A 278 5.49 24.94 -27.01
CA LEU A 278 5.31 23.69 -26.25
C LEU A 278 5.75 22.48 -27.08
N VAL A 279 5.25 22.36 -28.31
CA VAL A 279 5.63 21.28 -29.24
C VAL A 279 7.12 21.32 -29.54
N GLY A 280 7.68 22.52 -29.79
CA GLY A 280 9.11 22.71 -30.02
C GLY A 280 9.96 22.26 -28.83
N ALA A 281 9.57 22.61 -27.60
CA ALA A 281 10.26 22.16 -26.38
C ALA A 281 10.19 20.64 -26.21
N CYS A 282 9.03 20.02 -26.45
CA CYS A 282 8.87 18.55 -26.40
C CYS A 282 9.74 17.84 -27.44
N LEU A 283 9.81 18.35 -28.67
CA LEU A 283 10.68 17.82 -29.70
C LEU A 283 12.17 18.00 -29.32
N ALA A 284 12.54 19.16 -28.79
CA ALA A 284 13.90 19.43 -28.34
C ALA A 284 14.32 18.45 -27.22
N ILE A 285 13.45 18.17 -26.24
CA ILE A 285 13.72 17.14 -25.21
C ILE A 285 13.95 15.79 -25.87
N THR A 286 13.11 15.38 -26.82
CA THR A 286 13.23 14.09 -27.50
C THR A 286 14.58 13.96 -28.23
N LEU A 287 15.10 15.04 -28.81
CA LEU A 287 16.37 15.07 -29.51
C LEU A 287 17.55 15.17 -28.55
N MET A 288 17.40 15.92 -27.44
CA MET A 288 18.50 16.25 -26.52
C MET A 288 18.46 15.42 -25.22
N HIS A 289 17.60 14.42 -25.11
CA HIS A 289 17.38 13.60 -23.90
C HIS A 289 18.65 12.97 -23.31
N ARG A 290 19.71 12.89 -24.05
CA ARG A 290 21.01 12.35 -23.58
C ARG A 290 21.74 13.30 -22.64
N ASP A 291 21.61 14.60 -22.83
CA ASP A 291 22.17 15.60 -21.93
C ASP A 291 21.15 15.96 -20.87
N ARG A 292 21.43 15.51 -19.66
CA ARG A 292 20.48 15.64 -18.54
C ARG A 292 20.22 17.08 -18.14
N PHE A 293 21.23 17.94 -18.25
CA PHE A 293 21.09 19.35 -17.91
C PHE A 293 20.16 20.08 -18.89
N TYR A 294 20.40 19.92 -20.20
CA TYR A 294 19.51 20.52 -21.19
C TYR A 294 18.09 19.97 -21.13
N THR A 295 17.95 18.66 -20.88
CA THR A 295 16.63 18.05 -20.67
C THR A 295 15.88 18.68 -19.49
N LEU A 296 16.57 18.94 -18.38
CA LEU A 296 15.98 19.56 -17.21
C LEU A 296 15.58 21.03 -17.46
N VAL A 297 16.42 21.78 -18.14
CA VAL A 297 16.09 23.17 -18.52
C VAL A 297 14.87 23.22 -19.45
N LEU A 298 14.81 22.34 -20.44
CA LEU A 298 13.66 22.26 -21.35
C LEU A 298 12.39 21.80 -20.63
N LEU A 299 12.50 20.93 -19.64
CA LEU A 299 11.37 20.56 -18.80
C LEU A 299 10.82 21.76 -18.04
N GLY A 300 11.67 22.57 -17.44
CA GLY A 300 11.27 23.83 -16.81
C GLY A 300 10.61 24.82 -17.79
N VAL A 301 11.09 24.89 -19.02
CA VAL A 301 10.42 25.71 -20.07
C VAL A 301 8.99 25.20 -20.35
N ILE A 302 8.80 23.87 -20.42
CA ILE A 302 7.46 23.29 -20.58
C ILE A 302 6.56 23.67 -19.39
N GLY A 303 7.07 23.55 -18.16
CA GLY A 303 6.32 23.90 -16.96
C GLY A 303 5.85 25.36 -16.93
N VAL A 304 6.73 26.28 -17.35
CA VAL A 304 6.38 27.71 -17.48
C VAL A 304 5.33 27.94 -18.57
N ILE A 305 5.45 27.29 -19.72
CA ILE A 305 4.43 27.41 -20.80
C ILE A 305 3.07 26.92 -20.32
N VAL A 306 3.03 25.79 -19.60
CA VAL A 306 1.80 25.24 -19.02
C VAL A 306 1.20 26.20 -18.00
N SER A 307 2.03 26.80 -17.12
CA SER A 307 1.58 27.79 -16.14
C SER A 307 0.98 29.03 -16.81
N LEU A 308 1.60 29.53 -17.89
CA LEU A 308 1.03 30.62 -18.68
C LEU A 308 -0.27 30.21 -19.37
N GLY A 309 -0.39 28.96 -19.80
CA GLY A 309 -1.63 28.39 -20.33
C GLY A 309 -2.76 28.42 -19.32
N PHE A 310 -2.50 28.01 -18.05
CA PHE A 310 -3.48 28.12 -16.98
C PHE A 310 -3.93 29.58 -16.74
N LEU A 311 -2.98 30.51 -16.72
CA LEU A 311 -3.29 31.93 -16.55
C LEU A 311 -4.15 32.46 -17.70
N TYR A 312 -3.82 32.08 -18.94
CA TYR A 312 -4.59 32.45 -20.13
C TYR A 312 -6.02 31.91 -20.10
N LEU A 313 -6.21 30.72 -19.53
CA LEU A 313 -7.53 30.08 -19.37
C LEU A 313 -8.25 30.51 -18.07
N SER A 314 -7.84 31.60 -17.44
CA SER A 314 -8.47 32.16 -16.23
C SER A 314 -8.42 31.22 -15.00
N ALA A 315 -7.35 30.45 -14.88
CA ALA A 315 -7.10 29.56 -13.75
C ALA A 315 -5.84 29.98 -12.95
N PRO A 316 -5.87 31.14 -12.25
CA PRO A 316 -4.69 31.71 -11.60
C PRO A 316 -4.17 30.87 -10.43
N ASP A 317 -5.03 30.18 -9.66
CA ASP A 317 -4.60 29.26 -8.60
C ASP A 317 -3.76 28.11 -9.17
N LEU A 318 -4.19 27.52 -10.29
CA LEU A 318 -3.47 26.45 -10.95
C LEU A 318 -2.12 26.95 -11.53
N ALA A 319 -2.10 28.17 -12.07
CA ALA A 319 -0.87 28.78 -12.57
C ALA A 319 0.16 28.99 -11.46
N LEU A 320 -0.27 29.52 -10.30
CA LEU A 320 0.60 29.74 -9.13
C LEU A 320 1.11 28.40 -8.56
N THR A 321 0.25 27.41 -8.48
CA THR A 321 0.63 26.06 -8.02
C THR A 321 1.64 25.45 -8.98
N GLN A 322 1.36 25.45 -10.29
CA GLN A 322 2.22 24.88 -11.32
C GLN A 322 3.62 25.49 -11.31
N ILE A 323 3.74 26.84 -11.29
CA ILE A 323 5.05 27.47 -11.28
C ILE A 323 5.83 27.20 -9.99
N SER A 324 5.13 27.13 -8.85
CA SER A 324 5.76 26.81 -7.56
C SER A 324 6.26 25.37 -7.51
N VAL A 325 5.45 24.41 -7.97
CA VAL A 325 5.86 23.00 -8.06
C VAL A 325 7.04 22.84 -9.04
N GLU A 326 6.99 23.54 -10.18
CA GLU A 326 8.06 23.49 -11.18
C GLU A 326 9.40 23.95 -10.60
N VAL A 327 9.41 25.07 -9.89
CA VAL A 327 10.63 25.58 -9.25
C VAL A 327 11.19 24.58 -8.24
N VAL A 328 10.34 24.01 -7.36
CA VAL A 328 10.76 22.99 -6.38
C VAL A 328 11.35 21.78 -7.11
N THR A 329 10.65 21.28 -8.13
CA THR A 329 11.07 20.08 -8.88
C THR A 329 12.39 20.31 -9.60
N VAL A 330 12.51 21.41 -10.34
CA VAL A 330 13.75 21.73 -11.07
C VAL A 330 14.92 21.87 -10.11
N VAL A 331 14.76 22.53 -8.96
CA VAL A 331 15.82 22.70 -7.98
C VAL A 331 16.22 21.37 -7.35
N LEU A 332 15.28 20.53 -6.95
CA LEU A 332 15.57 19.19 -6.41
C LEU A 332 16.26 18.31 -7.45
N MET A 333 15.83 18.37 -8.72
CA MET A 333 16.46 17.62 -9.80
C MET A 333 17.87 18.14 -10.13
N LEU A 334 18.12 19.46 -10.07
CA LEU A 334 19.47 20.02 -10.20
C LEU A 334 20.40 19.52 -9.09
N LEU A 335 19.91 19.43 -7.86
CA LEU A 335 20.69 18.84 -6.77
C LEU A 335 20.99 17.36 -7.01
N ALA A 336 19.99 16.60 -7.50
CA ALA A 336 20.16 15.18 -7.84
C ALA A 336 21.14 14.98 -9.02
N LEU A 337 21.19 15.90 -9.98
CA LEU A 337 22.15 15.83 -11.11
C LEU A 337 23.61 15.84 -10.67
N ASN A 338 23.95 16.45 -9.53
CA ASN A 338 25.30 16.40 -8.98
C ASN A 338 25.77 14.97 -8.63
N LEU A 339 24.82 14.05 -8.42
CA LEU A 339 25.06 12.64 -8.09
C LEU A 339 25.01 11.73 -9.32
N LEU A 340 24.77 12.27 -10.51
CA LEU A 340 24.54 11.50 -11.72
C LEU A 340 25.55 11.88 -12.81
N PRO A 341 25.90 10.96 -13.73
CA PRO A 341 26.70 11.30 -14.91
C PRO A 341 26.01 12.37 -15.76
N LYS A 342 26.77 13.22 -16.45
CA LYS A 342 26.23 14.28 -17.31
C LYS A 342 25.38 13.76 -18.45
N THR A 343 25.73 12.61 -19.00
CA THR A 343 25.04 11.99 -20.12
C THR A 343 24.42 10.66 -19.72
N THR A 344 23.35 10.28 -20.38
CA THR A 344 22.73 8.96 -20.19
C THR A 344 23.59 7.85 -20.80
N PRO A 345 23.60 6.61 -20.27
CA PRO A 345 24.30 5.47 -20.87
C PRO A 345 23.85 5.20 -22.31
N ALA A 346 24.62 4.36 -23.01
CA ALA A 346 24.35 3.97 -24.39
C ALA A 346 22.94 3.46 -24.58
N GLU A 347 22.36 3.82 -25.71
CA GLU A 347 20.94 3.60 -25.95
C GLU A 347 20.54 2.14 -26.14
N SER A 348 19.27 1.89 -25.91
CA SER A 348 18.60 0.62 -26.12
C SER A 348 18.61 0.21 -27.62
N PRO A 349 18.49 -1.10 -27.93
CA PRO A 349 18.38 -1.59 -29.31
C PRO A 349 17.13 -1.01 -30.00
N LEU A 350 17.17 -0.96 -31.33
CA LEU A 350 16.14 -0.35 -32.18
C LEU A 350 14.71 -0.84 -31.85
N TRP A 351 14.55 -2.13 -31.55
CA TRP A 351 13.26 -2.70 -31.17
C TRP A 351 12.64 -2.03 -29.92
N ARG A 352 13.44 -1.71 -28.92
CA ARG A 352 12.96 -0.99 -27.74
C ARG A 352 12.53 0.43 -28.07
N LYS A 353 13.28 1.12 -28.92
CA LYS A 353 12.93 2.47 -29.38
C LYS A 353 11.61 2.47 -30.16
N LEU A 354 11.41 1.48 -31.02
CA LEU A 354 10.14 1.33 -31.77
C LEU A 354 8.96 1.04 -30.84
N ARG A 355 9.14 0.11 -29.88
CA ARG A 355 8.11 -0.18 -28.88
C ARG A 355 7.75 1.06 -28.05
N ASP A 356 8.76 1.74 -27.51
CA ASP A 356 8.55 2.90 -26.65
C ASP A 356 7.95 4.07 -27.46
N GLY A 357 8.37 4.25 -28.71
CA GLY A 357 7.77 5.21 -29.64
C GLY A 357 6.30 4.88 -29.95
N ALA A 358 5.98 3.63 -30.23
CA ALA A 358 4.60 3.20 -30.46
C ALA A 358 3.71 3.41 -29.23
N LEU A 359 4.21 3.05 -28.04
CA LEU A 359 3.50 3.30 -26.78
C LEU A 359 3.28 4.81 -26.55
N SER A 360 4.30 5.64 -26.79
CA SER A 360 4.20 7.09 -26.62
C SER A 360 3.16 7.71 -27.56
N ILE A 361 3.11 7.26 -28.83
CA ILE A 361 2.11 7.72 -29.80
C ILE A 361 0.71 7.25 -29.39
N ALA A 362 0.57 6.01 -28.94
CA ALA A 362 -0.71 5.47 -28.50
C ALA A 362 -1.26 6.20 -27.26
N VAL A 363 -0.40 6.47 -26.26
CA VAL A 363 -0.76 7.26 -25.07
C VAL A 363 -1.12 8.68 -25.45
N GLY A 364 -0.23 9.36 -26.19
CA GLY A 364 -0.44 10.74 -26.59
C GLY A 364 -1.71 10.91 -27.43
N GLY A 365 -1.92 10.03 -28.42
CA GLY A 365 -3.13 10.04 -29.24
C GLY A 365 -4.39 9.68 -28.44
N GLY A 366 -4.30 8.70 -27.54
CA GLY A 366 -5.41 8.30 -26.67
C GLY A 366 -5.83 9.42 -25.72
N ILE A 367 -4.87 10.06 -25.04
CA ILE A 367 -5.14 11.20 -24.15
C ILE A 367 -5.68 12.38 -24.94
N ALA A 368 -5.06 12.73 -26.07
CA ALA A 368 -5.54 13.82 -26.92
C ALA A 368 -6.98 13.57 -27.41
N GLY A 369 -7.30 12.35 -27.82
CA GLY A 369 -8.66 11.95 -28.21
C GLY A 369 -9.64 12.03 -27.05
N ALA A 370 -9.27 11.55 -25.86
CA ALA A 370 -10.11 11.62 -24.67
C ALA A 370 -10.37 13.08 -24.23
N VAL A 371 -9.33 13.91 -24.21
CA VAL A 371 -9.45 15.35 -23.90
C VAL A 371 -10.33 16.05 -24.91
N TYR A 372 -10.14 15.80 -26.20
CA TYR A 372 -10.99 16.35 -27.26
C TYR A 372 -12.45 15.93 -27.08
N ALA A 373 -12.69 14.64 -26.80
CA ALA A 373 -14.02 14.11 -26.57
C ALA A 373 -14.72 14.80 -25.38
N VAL A 374 -14.01 14.94 -24.25
CA VAL A 374 -14.54 15.59 -23.04
C VAL A 374 -14.81 17.09 -23.29
N LEU A 375 -13.87 17.79 -23.93
CA LEU A 375 -13.98 19.23 -24.14
C LEU A 375 -15.10 19.60 -25.14
N THR A 376 -15.42 18.73 -26.10
CA THR A 376 -16.45 18.96 -27.10
C THR A 376 -17.81 18.38 -26.77
N SER A 377 -17.92 17.50 -25.77
CA SER A 377 -19.19 16.91 -25.36
C SER A 377 -20.05 17.90 -24.58
N ASP A 378 -21.35 17.81 -24.78
CA ASP A 378 -22.33 18.56 -24.00
C ASP A 378 -22.56 17.85 -22.67
N PHE A 379 -22.37 18.55 -21.57
CA PHE A 379 -22.59 18.01 -20.22
C PHE A 379 -23.25 19.06 -19.32
N SER A 380 -24.06 18.62 -18.37
CA SER A 380 -24.57 19.47 -17.31
C SER A 380 -23.47 19.69 -16.27
N SER A 381 -23.08 20.95 -16.09
CA SER A 381 -22.06 21.31 -15.09
C SER A 381 -22.70 21.65 -13.75
N ILE A 382 -22.05 21.23 -12.65
CA ILE A 382 -22.39 21.66 -11.28
C ILE A 382 -21.71 22.99 -10.90
N SER A 383 -21.00 23.62 -11.83
CA SER A 383 -20.26 24.88 -11.57
C SER A 383 -21.16 26.00 -11.07
N ALA A 384 -22.40 26.10 -11.60
CA ALA A 384 -23.38 27.08 -11.14
C ALA A 384 -23.67 26.97 -9.64
N TYR A 385 -23.80 25.75 -9.12
CA TYR A 385 -23.98 25.50 -7.71
C TYR A 385 -22.80 26.02 -6.87
N HIS A 386 -21.56 25.72 -7.28
CA HIS A 386 -20.37 26.17 -6.57
C HIS A 386 -20.21 27.70 -6.62
N LEU A 387 -20.47 28.32 -7.77
CA LEU A 387 -20.43 29.78 -7.92
C LEU A 387 -21.45 30.49 -7.02
N GLU A 388 -22.65 29.92 -6.88
CA GLU A 388 -23.69 30.51 -6.03
C GLU A 388 -23.48 30.29 -4.55
N ASN A 389 -22.94 29.14 -4.15
CA ASN A 389 -22.87 28.70 -2.76
C ASN A 389 -21.48 28.90 -2.12
N SER A 390 -20.42 29.18 -2.88
CA SER A 390 -19.08 29.28 -2.33
C SER A 390 -18.96 30.33 -1.21
N TYR A 391 -19.51 31.52 -1.44
CA TYR A 391 -19.54 32.57 -0.42
C TYR A 391 -20.59 32.32 0.67
N LYS A 392 -21.80 31.91 0.30
CA LYS A 392 -22.91 31.69 1.24
C LYS A 392 -22.69 30.50 2.17
N GLY A 393 -22.12 29.44 1.65
CA GLY A 393 -21.91 28.18 2.36
C GLY A 393 -20.51 28.03 2.95
N GLY A 394 -19.47 28.44 2.21
CA GLY A 394 -18.07 28.28 2.58
C GLY A 394 -17.37 29.56 3.03
N GLY A 395 -18.03 30.75 2.94
CA GLY A 395 -17.48 32.03 3.38
C GLY A 395 -16.49 32.67 2.40
N GLY A 396 -15.92 31.96 1.43
CA GLY A 396 -14.87 32.47 0.56
C GLY A 396 -15.33 32.86 -0.83
N THR A 397 -14.74 33.93 -1.39
CA THR A 397 -14.95 34.34 -2.77
C THR A 397 -14.08 33.59 -3.78
N ASN A 398 -13.00 32.94 -3.30
CA ASN A 398 -12.19 32.04 -4.13
C ASN A 398 -12.88 30.66 -4.22
N VAL A 399 -13.69 30.47 -5.26
CA VAL A 399 -14.47 29.23 -5.46
C VAL A 399 -13.58 27.99 -5.51
N VAL A 400 -12.38 28.09 -6.09
CA VAL A 400 -11.43 26.96 -6.19
C VAL A 400 -10.97 26.54 -4.79
N ASN A 401 -10.53 27.48 -3.98
CA ASN A 401 -10.10 27.20 -2.61
C ASN A 401 -11.25 26.64 -1.77
N VAL A 402 -12.44 27.27 -1.80
CA VAL A 402 -13.62 26.79 -1.05
C VAL A 402 -13.99 25.35 -1.42
N ILE A 403 -13.92 24.98 -2.69
CA ILE A 403 -14.14 23.59 -3.12
C ILE A 403 -13.09 22.68 -2.46
N LEU A 404 -11.82 23.06 -2.46
CA LEU A 404 -10.72 22.24 -1.97
C LEU A 404 -10.70 22.09 -0.44
N VAL A 405 -11.15 23.10 0.31
CA VAL A 405 -11.05 23.10 1.78
C VAL A 405 -12.36 22.82 2.51
N ASP A 406 -13.51 22.93 1.82
CA ASP A 406 -14.84 22.75 2.40
C ASP A 406 -15.64 21.72 1.58
N PHE A 407 -16.24 22.10 0.44
CA PHE A 407 -17.17 21.24 -0.29
C PHE A 407 -16.57 19.88 -0.67
N ARG A 408 -15.30 19.83 -1.00
CA ARG A 408 -14.51 18.62 -1.29
C ARG A 408 -13.23 18.54 -0.45
N GLY A 409 -13.25 19.08 0.75
CA GLY A 409 -12.09 19.08 1.67
C GLY A 409 -11.51 17.69 1.94
N PHE A 410 -12.32 16.63 1.80
CA PHE A 410 -11.85 15.25 1.92
C PHE A 410 -10.83 14.86 0.85
N ASP A 411 -10.94 15.39 -0.36
CA ASP A 411 -9.96 15.16 -1.44
C ASP A 411 -8.59 15.73 -1.05
N THR A 412 -8.57 16.99 -0.58
CA THR A 412 -7.33 17.66 -0.13
C THR A 412 -6.76 17.01 1.13
N PHE A 413 -7.61 16.51 2.03
CA PHE A 413 -7.15 15.71 3.16
C PHE A 413 -6.46 14.41 2.69
N GLY A 414 -6.99 13.75 1.66
CA GLY A 414 -6.35 12.62 0.99
C GLY A 414 -5.01 13.01 0.35
N GLU A 415 -4.95 14.15 -0.33
CA GLU A 415 -3.73 14.65 -0.99
C GLU A 415 -2.58 14.89 -0.01
N ILE A 416 -2.82 15.51 1.14
CA ILE A 416 -1.76 15.72 2.15
C ILE A 416 -1.30 14.40 2.80
N ILE A 417 -2.19 13.43 2.97
CA ILE A 417 -1.82 12.08 3.41
C ILE A 417 -0.92 11.41 2.39
N VAL A 418 -1.29 11.45 1.10
CA VAL A 418 -0.48 10.89 0.00
C VAL A 418 0.88 11.57 -0.06
N LEU A 419 0.93 12.91 0.09
CA LEU A 419 2.17 13.67 0.11
C LEU A 419 3.08 13.23 1.28
N GLY A 420 2.51 13.06 2.46
CA GLY A 420 3.21 12.53 3.62
C GLY A 420 3.74 11.10 3.41
N ILE A 421 2.92 10.21 2.84
CA ILE A 421 3.32 8.85 2.48
C ILE A 421 4.45 8.87 1.45
N ALA A 422 4.36 9.71 0.42
CA ALA A 422 5.40 9.84 -0.60
C ALA A 422 6.73 10.29 0.02
N ALA A 423 6.71 11.25 0.95
CA ALA A 423 7.89 11.69 1.67
C ALA A 423 8.51 10.56 2.51
N LEU A 424 7.71 9.77 3.22
CA LEU A 424 8.17 8.60 3.96
C LEU A 424 8.72 7.50 3.04
N CYS A 425 8.09 7.29 1.88
CA CYS A 425 8.59 6.35 0.87
C CYS A 425 9.97 6.77 0.34
N ILE A 426 10.21 8.06 0.12
CA ILE A 426 11.54 8.59 -0.29
C ILE A 426 12.58 8.24 0.76
N VAL A 427 12.30 8.43 2.05
CA VAL A 427 13.21 8.07 3.15
C VAL A 427 13.51 6.57 3.12
N ALA A 428 12.48 5.73 3.06
CA ALA A 428 12.63 4.27 3.07
C ALA A 428 13.41 3.76 1.85
N LEU A 429 13.17 4.32 0.66
CA LEU A 429 13.89 3.96 -0.56
C LEU A 429 15.36 4.36 -0.47
N LEU A 430 15.66 5.57 0.00
CA LEU A 430 17.04 6.03 0.15
C LEU A 430 17.80 5.23 1.20
N ASP A 431 17.19 4.92 2.35
CA ASP A 431 17.80 4.08 3.37
C ASP A 431 18.10 2.67 2.85
N ASN A 432 17.19 2.07 2.09
CA ASN A 432 17.40 0.76 1.47
C ASN A 432 18.52 0.80 0.41
N VAL A 433 18.55 1.83 -0.44
CA VAL A 433 19.61 2.03 -1.44
C VAL A 433 20.98 2.20 -0.78
N MET A 434 21.04 2.93 0.36
CA MET A 434 22.30 3.18 1.07
C MET A 434 22.84 1.96 1.82
N GLN A 435 21.99 0.99 2.18
CA GLN A 435 22.40 -0.25 2.84
C GLN A 435 22.85 -1.36 1.86
N GLY A 436 22.58 -1.22 0.56
CA GLY A 436 22.89 -2.24 -0.46
C GLY A 436 24.18 -1.96 -1.26
N ASP A 437 24.40 -2.78 -2.30
CA ASP A 437 25.52 -2.60 -3.25
C ASP A 437 25.53 -1.23 -3.94
N SER A 438 24.34 -0.64 -4.11
CA SER A 438 24.20 0.71 -4.65
C SER A 438 24.79 1.77 -3.71
N GLY A 439 24.62 1.59 -2.39
CA GLY A 439 25.23 2.45 -1.38
C GLY A 439 26.75 2.41 -1.44
N ASN A 440 27.33 1.21 -1.57
CA ASN A 440 28.77 1.05 -1.76
C ASN A 440 29.27 1.73 -3.04
N ARG A 441 28.51 1.70 -4.13
CA ARG A 441 28.84 2.41 -5.37
C ARG A 441 28.77 3.93 -5.19
N ILE A 442 27.78 4.43 -4.45
CA ILE A 442 27.65 5.87 -4.14
C ILE A 442 28.82 6.32 -3.25
N MET A 443 29.17 5.55 -2.23
CA MET A 443 30.30 5.86 -1.34
C MET A 443 31.66 5.87 -2.06
N ASN A 444 31.83 5.03 -3.08
CA ASN A 444 33.03 4.94 -3.89
C ASN A 444 32.96 5.82 -5.16
N TRP A 445 31.91 6.61 -5.32
CA TRP A 445 31.73 7.48 -6.48
C TRP A 445 32.66 8.70 -6.38
N HIS A 446 33.55 8.84 -7.32
CA HIS A 446 34.35 10.03 -7.48
C HIS A 446 33.70 10.93 -8.52
N VAL A 447 33.37 12.14 -8.15
CA VAL A 447 32.77 13.11 -9.07
C VAL A 447 33.88 13.65 -10.00
N ASP A 448 33.80 13.32 -11.29
CA ASP A 448 34.74 13.78 -12.33
C ASP A 448 34.64 15.29 -12.65
N MET A 449 33.93 16.05 -11.83
CA MET A 449 33.75 17.48 -12.10
C MET A 449 34.82 18.33 -11.41
N VAL A 450 35.44 19.17 -12.18
CA VAL A 450 36.15 20.36 -11.66
C VAL A 450 35.06 21.25 -11.04
N ARG A 451 34.92 21.20 -9.72
CA ARG A 451 34.01 22.09 -9.01
C ARG A 451 34.61 23.50 -8.95
N ALA A 452 33.74 24.51 -8.98
CA ALA A 452 34.14 25.87 -8.66
C ALA A 452 34.82 25.88 -7.28
N ALA A 453 35.94 26.62 -7.17
CA ALA A 453 36.67 26.77 -5.90
C ALA A 453 35.79 27.37 -4.79
N ASP A 454 34.83 28.21 -5.17
CA ASP A 454 33.85 28.78 -4.27
C ASP A 454 32.51 27.99 -4.34
N ARG A 455 32.27 27.16 -3.33
CA ARG A 455 31.03 26.38 -3.20
C ARG A 455 29.83 27.19 -2.73
N HIS A 456 30.07 28.30 -2.07
CA HIS A 456 29.07 29.18 -1.50
C HIS A 456 29.30 30.62 -1.91
N PRO A 457 29.01 31.00 -3.17
CA PRO A 457 29.25 32.34 -3.67
C PRO A 457 28.59 33.38 -2.74
N LEU A 458 29.40 34.32 -2.23
CA LEU A 458 28.96 35.31 -1.24
C LEU A 458 27.73 36.08 -1.71
N LEU A 459 27.67 36.44 -3.00
CA LEU A 459 26.51 37.11 -3.58
C LEU A 459 25.21 36.30 -3.43
N LEU A 460 25.30 34.98 -3.71
CA LEU A 460 24.15 34.07 -3.58
C LEU A 460 23.73 33.94 -2.11
N VAL A 461 24.69 33.77 -1.20
CA VAL A 461 24.44 33.63 0.25
C VAL A 461 23.79 34.88 0.81
N VAL A 462 24.35 36.08 0.54
CA VAL A 462 23.80 37.34 1.02
C VAL A 462 22.44 37.60 0.39
N GLY A 463 22.31 37.39 -0.93
CA GLY A 463 21.05 37.61 -1.64
C GLY A 463 19.91 36.73 -1.10
N THR A 464 20.15 35.42 -0.94
CA THR A 464 19.12 34.51 -0.43
C THR A 464 18.74 34.79 1.02
N ARG A 465 19.72 35.13 1.88
CA ARG A 465 19.44 35.50 3.28
C ARG A 465 18.63 36.78 3.38
N SER A 466 18.95 37.80 2.55
CA SER A 466 18.19 39.05 2.52
C SER A 466 16.77 38.87 1.98
N LEU A 467 16.57 37.97 1.01
CA LEU A 467 15.26 37.68 0.41
C LEU A 467 14.37 36.77 1.29
N LEU A 468 14.95 36.00 2.21
CA LEU A 468 14.18 35.06 3.04
C LEU A 468 13.02 35.72 3.81
N PRO A 469 13.19 36.82 4.57
CA PRO A 469 12.07 37.43 5.28
C PRO A 469 10.97 37.93 4.36
N TYR A 470 11.32 38.44 3.18
CA TYR A 470 10.33 38.87 2.18
C TYR A 470 9.57 37.68 1.61
N ALA A 471 10.24 36.58 1.29
CA ALA A 471 9.61 35.38 0.79
C ALA A 471 8.68 34.74 1.84
N LEU A 472 9.08 34.75 3.12
CA LEU A 472 8.21 34.30 4.21
C LEU A 472 6.99 35.21 4.38
N ALA A 473 7.16 36.55 4.28
CA ALA A 473 6.05 37.48 4.31
C ALA A 473 5.09 37.31 3.14
N VAL A 474 5.61 37.07 1.93
CA VAL A 474 4.80 36.76 0.74
C VAL A 474 4.06 35.43 0.92
N GLY A 475 4.73 34.40 1.47
CA GLY A 475 4.09 33.13 1.79
C GLY A 475 2.94 33.29 2.79
N ALA A 476 3.15 34.04 3.87
CA ALA A 476 2.10 34.37 4.83
C ALA A 476 0.95 35.16 4.19
N PHE A 477 1.24 36.13 3.33
CA PHE A 477 0.24 36.89 2.60
C PHE A 477 -0.60 36.00 1.67
N ILE A 478 0.04 35.14 0.87
CA ILE A 478 -0.64 34.20 -0.03
C ILE A 478 -1.50 33.20 0.78
N PHE A 479 -1.02 32.78 1.95
CA PHE A 479 -1.76 31.93 2.86
C PHE A 479 -3.06 32.61 3.34
N LEU A 480 -2.92 33.80 3.91
CA LEU A 480 -4.04 34.52 4.52
C LEU A 480 -5.11 34.96 3.53
N ARG A 481 -4.72 35.27 2.29
CA ARG A 481 -5.68 35.70 1.26
C ARG A 481 -6.36 34.52 0.53
N GLY A 482 -5.86 33.29 0.69
CA GLY A 482 -6.25 32.14 -0.14
C GLY A 482 -7.74 31.81 -0.15
N HIS A 483 -8.47 32.18 0.92
CA HIS A 483 -9.91 31.97 1.01
C HIS A 483 -10.72 32.89 0.09
N ASN A 484 -10.22 34.07 -0.19
CA ASN A 484 -10.91 35.10 -0.97
C ASN A 484 -10.25 35.42 -2.32
N GLU A 485 -8.95 35.18 -2.47
CA GLU A 485 -8.17 35.44 -3.67
C GLU A 485 -7.25 34.24 -3.98
N PRO A 486 -6.63 34.18 -5.18
CA PRO A 486 -5.70 33.12 -5.53
C PRO A 486 -4.59 32.93 -4.49
N GLY A 487 -4.49 31.70 -3.92
CA GLY A 487 -3.58 31.39 -2.84
C GLY A 487 -3.90 30.08 -2.12
N GLY A 488 -3.79 30.12 -0.77
CA GLY A 488 -4.11 28.98 0.10
C GLY A 488 -2.88 28.26 0.65
N GLY A 489 -3.11 27.27 1.53
CA GLY A 489 -2.07 26.56 2.27
C GLY A 489 -1.07 25.82 1.40
N PHE A 490 -1.52 25.23 0.31
CA PHE A 490 -0.66 24.47 -0.60
C PHE A 490 0.35 25.38 -1.32
N ILE A 491 -0.12 26.46 -1.94
CA ILE A 491 0.72 27.43 -2.67
C ILE A 491 1.68 28.12 -1.71
N ALA A 492 1.16 28.60 -0.58
CA ALA A 492 1.96 29.25 0.45
C ALA A 492 3.05 28.31 1.00
N GLY A 493 2.71 27.05 1.24
CA GLY A 493 3.64 26.01 1.65
C GLY A 493 4.79 25.79 0.65
N LEU A 494 4.48 25.76 -0.64
CA LEU A 494 5.49 25.67 -1.70
C LEU A 494 6.38 26.91 -1.75
N VAL A 495 5.84 28.10 -1.66
CA VAL A 495 6.62 29.36 -1.66
C VAL A 495 7.60 29.40 -0.49
N VAL A 496 7.16 29.01 0.71
CA VAL A 496 8.02 28.92 1.89
C VAL A 496 9.06 27.81 1.72
N ALA A 497 8.67 26.65 1.19
CA ALA A 497 9.60 25.57 0.90
C ALA A 497 10.68 26.01 -0.09
N ILE A 498 10.32 26.74 -1.16
CA ILE A 498 11.29 27.32 -2.12
C ILE A 498 12.27 28.25 -1.40
N ALA A 499 11.78 29.13 -0.55
CA ALA A 499 12.63 30.06 0.19
C ALA A 499 13.64 29.33 1.08
N LEU A 500 13.20 28.31 1.80
CA LEU A 500 14.07 27.47 2.62
C LEU A 500 15.05 26.66 1.78
N LEU A 501 14.58 26.07 0.66
CA LEU A 501 15.39 25.31 -0.28
C LEU A 501 16.51 26.17 -0.87
N MET A 502 16.24 27.42 -1.22
CA MET A 502 17.24 28.38 -1.66
C MET A 502 18.30 28.66 -0.59
N GLN A 503 17.92 28.71 0.69
CA GLN A 503 18.87 28.84 1.80
C GLN A 503 19.81 27.62 1.88
N TYR A 504 19.25 26.40 1.74
CA TYR A 504 20.04 25.18 1.73
C TYR A 504 21.03 25.14 0.57
N MET A 505 20.60 25.58 -0.63
CA MET A 505 21.49 25.66 -1.80
C MET A 505 22.63 26.66 -1.62
N ALA A 506 22.30 27.84 -1.10
CA ALA A 506 23.26 28.95 -0.97
C ALA A 506 24.28 28.73 0.15
N SER A 507 23.83 28.27 1.32
CA SER A 507 24.65 28.19 2.53
C SER A 507 25.09 26.76 2.88
N GLY A 508 24.61 25.75 2.13
CA GLY A 508 24.86 24.34 2.39
C GLY A 508 23.93 23.73 3.46
N PHE A 509 23.77 22.43 3.36
CA PHE A 509 22.86 21.67 4.24
C PHE A 509 23.26 21.75 5.71
N ALA A 510 24.55 21.59 6.01
CA ALA A 510 25.04 21.56 7.39
C ALA A 510 24.82 22.89 8.10
N TRP A 511 25.02 24.02 7.42
CA TRP A 511 24.77 25.35 7.96
C TRP A 511 23.28 25.56 8.23
N ALA A 512 22.41 25.22 7.28
CA ALA A 512 20.98 25.40 7.41
C ALA A 512 20.39 24.52 8.53
N GLN A 513 20.85 23.28 8.66
CA GLN A 513 20.38 22.33 9.68
C GLN A 513 20.80 22.76 11.10
N ARG A 514 21.99 23.36 11.29
CA ARG A 514 22.40 23.89 12.60
C ARG A 514 21.51 25.03 13.09
N ARG A 515 20.94 25.82 12.19
CA ARG A 515 20.08 26.97 12.53
C ARG A 515 18.60 26.65 12.62
N ALA A 516 18.14 25.64 11.90
CA ALA A 516 16.76 25.17 11.89
C ALA A 516 16.76 23.64 11.99
N ALA A 517 17.08 23.10 13.19
CA ALA A 517 16.97 21.68 13.50
C ALA A 517 15.49 21.29 13.64
N LEU A 518 14.74 21.31 12.53
CA LEU A 518 13.33 20.96 12.48
C LEU A 518 13.18 19.46 12.20
N ASP A 519 12.33 18.81 12.98
CA ASP A 519 11.89 17.45 12.69
C ASP A 519 10.78 17.48 11.63
N TYR A 520 11.15 17.26 10.37
CA TYR A 520 10.21 17.29 9.25
C TYR A 520 9.17 16.18 9.31
N HIS A 521 9.47 15.03 9.95
CA HIS A 521 8.48 13.98 10.17
C HIS A 521 7.39 14.45 11.14
N ALA A 522 7.81 15.10 12.22
CA ALA A 522 6.88 15.68 13.19
C ALA A 522 6.03 16.79 12.57
N ILE A 523 6.61 17.62 11.68
CA ILE A 523 5.88 18.68 10.97
C ILE A 523 4.81 18.08 10.04
N ILE A 524 5.13 17.02 9.28
CA ILE A 524 4.17 16.33 8.43
C ILE A 524 3.06 15.72 9.30
N GLY A 525 3.43 15.00 10.37
CA GLY A 525 2.47 14.41 11.30
C GLY A 525 1.56 15.44 11.95
N LEU A 526 2.11 16.56 12.37
CA LEU A 526 1.35 17.69 12.92
C LEU A 526 0.38 18.28 11.88
N GLY A 527 0.83 18.42 10.62
CA GLY A 527 0.00 18.92 9.54
C GLY A 527 -1.23 18.04 9.31
N VAL A 528 -1.03 16.71 9.18
CA VAL A 528 -2.14 15.75 9.05
C VAL A 528 -3.06 15.77 10.27
N LEU A 529 -2.47 15.87 11.48
CA LEU A 529 -3.23 15.93 12.72
C LEU A 529 -4.11 17.18 12.78
N VAL A 530 -3.55 18.36 12.47
CA VAL A 530 -4.29 19.65 12.48
C VAL A 530 -5.44 19.59 11.48
N ALA A 531 -5.20 19.13 10.25
CA ALA A 531 -6.24 18.98 9.24
C ALA A 531 -7.33 17.97 9.68
N GLY A 532 -6.94 16.83 10.25
CA GLY A 532 -7.87 15.84 10.78
C GLY A 532 -8.70 16.32 11.95
N VAL A 533 -8.07 17.01 12.91
CA VAL A 533 -8.77 17.61 14.07
C VAL A 533 -9.75 18.68 13.63
N THR A 534 -9.39 19.51 12.65
CA THR A 534 -10.31 20.50 12.08
C THR A 534 -11.55 19.83 11.49
N GLY A 535 -11.34 18.74 10.74
CA GLY A 535 -12.46 17.95 10.19
C GLY A 535 -13.34 17.29 11.25
N LEU A 536 -12.74 16.73 12.30
CA LEU A 536 -13.45 16.16 13.44
C LEU A 536 -14.21 17.21 14.25
N GLY A 537 -13.70 18.45 14.27
CA GLY A 537 -14.35 19.57 14.93
C GLY A 537 -15.77 19.81 14.46
N ALA A 538 -16.05 19.63 13.17
CA ALA A 538 -17.39 19.76 12.61
C ALA A 538 -18.41 18.78 13.24
N TRP A 539 -17.99 17.56 13.58
CA TRP A 539 -18.86 16.56 14.24
C TRP A 539 -19.32 16.98 15.64
N LEU A 540 -18.48 17.74 16.36
CA LEU A 540 -18.86 18.23 17.71
C LEU A 540 -20.08 19.16 17.66
N PHE A 541 -20.32 19.76 16.50
CA PHE A 541 -21.45 20.67 16.25
C PHE A 541 -22.57 19.99 15.42
N GLY A 542 -22.46 18.70 15.15
CA GLY A 542 -23.48 17.92 14.41
C GLY A 542 -23.43 18.10 12.89
N PHE A 543 -22.36 18.65 12.33
CA PHE A 543 -22.14 18.82 10.90
C PHE A 543 -21.32 17.68 10.30
N PRO A 544 -21.41 17.42 9.00
CA PRO A 544 -20.55 16.48 8.30
C PRO A 544 -19.05 16.79 8.49
N PHE A 545 -18.21 15.76 8.34
CA PHE A 545 -16.75 15.90 8.40
C PHE A 545 -16.23 16.97 7.44
N LEU A 546 -15.35 17.85 7.91
CA LEU A 546 -14.76 18.98 7.15
C LEU A 546 -15.75 20.07 6.73
N THR A 547 -16.97 20.13 7.26
CA THR A 547 -17.83 21.30 7.03
C THR A 547 -17.19 22.52 7.69
N SER A 548 -16.95 23.58 6.91
CA SER A 548 -16.37 24.81 7.44
C SER A 548 -17.41 25.69 8.14
N TRP A 549 -16.93 26.48 9.07
CA TRP A 549 -17.67 27.55 9.74
C TRP A 549 -16.87 28.83 9.58
N PHE A 550 -17.54 29.95 9.36
CA PHE A 550 -16.91 31.26 9.27
C PHE A 550 -17.69 32.32 10.02
N ASP A 551 -16.98 33.32 10.52
CA ASP A 551 -17.56 34.51 11.18
C ASP A 551 -16.63 35.70 11.00
N TYR A 552 -17.18 36.91 11.23
CA TYR A 552 -16.46 38.15 11.07
C TYR A 552 -16.06 38.69 12.43
N VAL A 553 -14.75 38.78 12.67
CA VAL A 553 -14.18 39.30 13.91
C VAL A 553 -13.65 40.70 13.66
N THR A 554 -14.07 41.69 14.50
CA THR A 554 -13.59 43.05 14.40
C THR A 554 -12.54 43.32 15.49
N LEU A 555 -11.30 43.57 15.10
CA LEU A 555 -10.20 43.94 16.01
C LEU A 555 -9.94 45.45 15.94
N PRO A 556 -9.59 46.09 17.08
CA PRO A 556 -9.49 47.56 17.19
C PRO A 556 -8.48 48.24 16.26
N VAL A 557 -7.47 47.57 15.75
CA VAL A 557 -6.41 48.13 14.91
C VAL A 557 -6.44 47.59 13.49
N VAL A 558 -6.92 46.35 13.33
CA VAL A 558 -6.87 45.60 12.07
C VAL A 558 -8.18 45.77 11.26
N GLY A 559 -9.28 46.15 11.94
CA GLY A 559 -10.60 46.20 11.32
C GLY A 559 -11.33 44.87 11.39
N THR A 560 -12.36 44.75 10.56
CA THR A 560 -13.16 43.51 10.46
C THR A 560 -12.51 42.58 9.46
N PHE A 561 -12.24 41.35 9.87
CA PHE A 561 -11.74 40.31 8.99
C PHE A 561 -12.49 38.99 9.24
N GLU A 562 -12.52 38.19 8.23
CA GLU A 562 -13.16 36.88 8.24
C GLU A 562 -12.24 35.85 8.89
N VAL A 563 -12.79 35.04 9.78
CA VAL A 563 -12.14 33.85 10.37
C VAL A 563 -12.93 32.64 9.99
N ALA A 564 -12.33 31.75 9.21
CA ALA A 564 -12.94 30.50 8.80
C ALA A 564 -12.20 29.29 9.37
N SER A 565 -12.93 28.26 9.78
CA SER A 565 -12.31 27.00 10.23
C SER A 565 -11.52 26.31 9.09
N ALA A 566 -11.88 26.58 7.84
CA ALA A 566 -11.13 26.19 6.64
C ALA A 566 -9.66 26.67 6.69
N MET A 567 -9.36 27.84 7.31
CA MET A 567 -7.99 28.30 7.46
C MET A 567 -7.17 27.40 8.40
N ALA A 568 -7.78 26.81 9.43
CA ALA A 568 -7.10 25.84 10.30
C ALA A 568 -6.76 24.55 9.54
N PHE A 569 -7.66 24.10 8.66
CA PHE A 569 -7.39 22.99 7.74
C PHE A 569 -6.22 23.34 6.82
N ASP A 570 -6.22 24.53 6.23
CA ASP A 570 -5.16 25.01 5.35
C ASP A 570 -3.79 25.13 6.05
N VAL A 571 -3.74 25.43 7.37
CA VAL A 571 -2.50 25.33 8.17
C VAL A 571 -1.97 23.90 8.14
N GLY A 572 -2.84 22.90 8.28
CA GLY A 572 -2.47 21.50 8.17
C GLY A 572 -1.85 21.17 6.81
N VAL A 573 -2.47 21.65 5.72
CA VAL A 573 -1.97 21.52 4.34
C VAL A 573 -0.60 22.16 4.19
N PHE A 574 -0.46 23.40 4.64
CA PHE A 574 0.79 24.16 4.62
C PHE A 574 1.93 23.40 5.30
N LEU A 575 1.71 22.90 6.50
CA LEU A 575 2.72 22.15 7.26
C LEU A 575 3.12 20.85 6.54
N CYS A 576 2.16 20.11 6.00
CA CYS A 576 2.44 18.90 5.23
C CYS A 576 3.29 19.19 3.99
N VAL A 577 2.98 20.24 3.23
CA VAL A 577 3.72 20.62 2.03
C VAL A 577 5.15 21.01 2.38
N VAL A 578 5.33 21.93 3.34
CA VAL A 578 6.67 22.37 3.78
C VAL A 578 7.46 21.17 4.31
N GLY A 579 6.86 20.38 5.20
CA GLY A 579 7.49 19.21 5.80
C GLY A 579 7.94 18.18 4.76
N SER A 580 7.11 17.86 3.79
CA SER A 580 7.39 16.85 2.76
C SER A 580 8.51 17.28 1.81
N VAL A 581 8.48 18.52 1.32
CA VAL A 581 9.53 19.07 0.45
C VAL A 581 10.86 19.13 1.19
N MET A 582 10.86 19.61 2.42
CA MET A 582 12.08 19.72 3.21
C MET A 582 12.62 18.36 3.66
N LEU A 583 11.76 17.36 3.90
CA LEU A 583 12.18 15.99 4.19
C LEU A 583 12.88 15.37 2.98
N ALA A 584 12.32 15.53 1.77
CA ALA A 584 12.94 15.07 0.54
C ALA A 584 14.32 15.71 0.32
N LEU A 585 14.42 17.03 0.48
CA LEU A 585 15.67 17.78 0.37
C LEU A 585 16.72 17.31 1.39
N SER A 586 16.32 17.17 2.65
CA SER A 586 17.19 16.73 3.75
C SER A 586 17.81 15.36 3.46
N ASN A 587 17.01 14.41 2.97
CA ASN A 587 17.49 13.08 2.64
C ASN A 587 18.38 13.07 1.40
N LEU A 588 18.03 13.81 0.36
CA LEU A 588 18.87 13.96 -0.84
C LEU A 588 20.23 14.56 -0.48
N SER A 589 20.25 15.59 0.36
CA SER A 589 21.48 16.22 0.85
C SER A 589 22.31 15.29 1.73
N ARG A 590 21.66 14.39 2.51
CA ARG A 590 22.36 13.36 3.30
C ARG A 590 23.09 12.38 2.39
N VAL A 591 22.47 11.93 1.31
CA VAL A 591 23.10 11.06 0.32
C VAL A 591 24.27 11.78 -0.36
N GLY A 592 24.09 13.04 -0.74
CA GLY A 592 25.17 13.85 -1.34
C GLY A 592 26.40 13.97 -0.44
N ARG A 593 26.23 14.20 0.86
CA ARG A 593 27.33 14.29 1.83
C ARG A 593 28.07 12.96 1.98
N ILE A 594 27.35 11.85 2.03
CA ILE A 594 27.97 10.52 2.11
C ILE A 594 28.77 10.23 0.85
N ALA A 595 28.24 10.57 -0.33
CA ALA A 595 28.92 10.37 -1.60
C ALA A 595 30.20 11.23 -1.75
N GLU A 596 30.22 12.40 -1.15
CA GLU A 596 31.31 13.36 -1.28
C GLU A 596 32.37 13.26 -0.19
N HIS A 597 32.18 12.44 0.83
CA HIS A 597 33.03 12.36 2.04
C HIS A 597 33.28 13.73 2.69
N LEU A 598 32.31 14.64 2.55
CA LEU A 598 32.47 16.02 3.00
C LEU A 598 32.36 16.13 4.52
N GLU A 599 33.40 16.65 5.14
CA GLU A 599 33.33 17.22 6.48
C GLU A 599 32.39 18.45 6.47
N ILE A 600 31.81 18.75 7.64
CA ILE A 600 30.93 19.91 7.81
C ILE A 600 31.74 21.17 7.49
N GLN A 601 31.46 21.79 6.34
CA GLN A 601 32.07 23.07 6.00
C GLN A 601 31.25 24.23 6.59
N GLU A 602 31.94 25.20 7.15
CA GLU A 602 31.33 26.45 7.61
C GLU A 602 30.78 27.24 6.40
N GLY A 603 29.63 27.90 6.55
CA GLY A 603 29.07 28.76 5.53
C GLY A 603 29.97 30.00 5.30
N ALA A 604 29.85 30.62 4.13
CA ALA A 604 30.68 31.79 3.77
C ALA A 604 30.61 32.95 4.76
N MET A 605 29.50 33.08 5.51
CA MET A 605 29.34 34.09 6.56
C MET A 605 29.84 33.66 7.94
N ASP A 606 30.19 32.38 8.08
CA ASP A 606 30.70 31.81 9.34
C ASP A 606 32.23 31.59 9.26
N VAL A 607 32.85 31.99 8.17
CA VAL A 607 34.31 31.90 7.99
C VAL A 607 34.97 32.92 8.94
N ASP A 608 35.85 32.43 9.80
CA ASP A 608 36.68 33.26 10.64
C ASP A 608 37.66 34.06 9.74
N PRO A 609 37.55 35.40 9.66
CA PRO A 609 38.40 36.17 8.75
C PRO A 609 39.89 36.10 9.10
N SER A 610 40.25 35.55 10.26
CA SER A 610 41.65 35.31 10.64
C SER A 610 42.25 34.00 10.11
N LYS A 611 41.45 33.17 9.47
CA LYS A 611 41.87 31.87 8.93
C LYS A 611 41.88 31.88 7.40
N SER A 612 42.85 31.22 6.85
CA SER A 612 42.89 30.90 5.41
C SER A 612 41.77 29.93 5.02
N PRO A 613 41.31 29.84 3.72
CA PRO A 613 40.32 28.90 3.26
C PRO A 613 40.64 27.42 3.53
N ASP A 614 41.88 27.08 3.78
CA ASP A 614 42.35 25.75 4.17
C ASP A 614 42.40 25.53 5.69
N GLY A 615 41.93 26.49 6.49
CA GLY A 615 41.89 26.41 7.95
C GLY A 615 43.18 26.75 8.66
N SER A 616 44.26 27.10 7.92
CA SER A 616 45.52 27.56 8.47
C SER A 616 45.44 29.02 8.94
N PRO A 617 46.09 29.41 10.06
CA PRO A 617 46.14 30.82 10.48
C PRO A 617 46.83 31.67 9.40
N LEU A 618 46.17 32.76 9.01
CA LEU A 618 46.77 33.72 8.08
C LEU A 618 48.07 34.30 8.67
N PRO A 619 49.15 34.47 7.87
CA PRO A 619 50.36 35.08 8.34
C PRO A 619 50.05 36.52 8.84
N ALA A 620 50.62 36.89 9.98
CA ALA A 620 50.33 38.11 10.73
C ALA A 620 50.44 39.45 9.93
N ALA A 621 50.85 39.42 8.67
CA ALA A 621 50.94 40.57 7.78
C ALA A 621 49.65 40.91 7.00
N ALA A 622 48.65 40.00 6.95
CA ALA A 622 47.40 40.21 6.22
C ALA A 622 46.22 40.72 7.07
N ALA A 623 46.42 40.97 8.37
CA ALA A 623 45.40 41.41 9.32
C ALA A 623 45.44 42.94 9.56
N LYS A 624 45.87 43.74 8.58
CA LYS A 624 45.79 45.22 8.62
C LYS A 624 44.86 45.76 7.55
#